data_d7e4f61cd68b4346532a8fd9ae021b25
#
_entry.id   d7e4f61cd68b4346532a8fd9ae021b25
#
_cell.length_a   1.000
_cell.length_b   1.000
_cell.length_c   1.000
_cell.angle_alpha   90.00
_cell.angle_beta   90.00
_cell.angle_gamma   90.00
#
_symmetry.space_group_name_H-M   'P 1'
#
loop_
_entity.id
_entity.type
_entity.pdbx_description
1 polymer ?
#
loop_
_entity_poly.entity_id
_entity_poly.type
_entity_poly.pdbx_seq_one_letter_code
_entity_poly.pdbx_strand_id
1 'polypeptide(L)'
;MKKILFLIIFLTISNYSLAESGKFNAAGAGSRSLNAMDAGNGNMSITYDGNAGLMDKEPGSIFDKSTMHCIGGLTLVSGKFDDETGMCTFYLMDGEKVYINYKGKGTGGQGGTGTFVIIGGTGKYENISGSGFSSRQNIRGKAGMAHSMNQMSGEYTY
;
A
#
# COMPACT_ATOMS: atom_id res chain seq x y z
N MET A 1 -60.86 -22.03 30.96
CA MET A 1 -60.09 -21.75 29.71
C MET A 1 -58.85 -20.97 30.10
N LYS A 2 -57.66 -21.62 30.15
CA LYS A 2 -56.37 -20.99 30.50
C LYS A 2 -55.71 -20.53 29.21
N LYS A 3 -55.50 -19.21 29.05
CA LYS A 3 -54.75 -18.63 27.92
C LYS A 3 -53.28 -18.75 28.24
N ILE A 4 -52.54 -19.59 27.50
CA ILE A 4 -51.07 -19.69 27.56
C ILE A 4 -50.54 -18.56 26.67
N LEU A 5 -49.86 -17.60 27.28
CA LEU A 5 -49.17 -16.51 26.60
C LEU A 5 -47.76 -17.01 26.21
N PHE A 6 -47.52 -17.27 24.93
CA PHE A 6 -46.19 -17.62 24.41
C PHE A 6 -45.36 -16.35 24.28
N LEU A 7 -44.39 -16.17 25.17
CA LEU A 7 -43.41 -15.09 25.12
C LEU A 7 -42.26 -15.53 24.19
N ILE A 8 -42.26 -15.03 22.94
CA ILE A 8 -41.18 -15.25 21.99
C ILE A 8 -40.05 -14.28 22.36
N ILE A 9 -39.01 -14.80 23.01
CA ILE A 9 -37.76 -14.07 23.28
C ILE A 9 -36.95 -14.07 21.96
N PHE A 10 -36.95 -12.92 21.26
CA PHE A 10 -36.02 -12.67 20.15
C PHE A 10 -34.61 -12.48 20.74
N LEU A 11 -33.80 -13.53 20.73
CA LEU A 11 -32.36 -13.41 20.98
C LEU A 11 -31.74 -12.70 19.78
N THR A 12 -31.50 -11.40 19.88
CA THR A 12 -30.63 -10.67 18.96
C THR A 12 -29.18 -11.11 19.22
N ILE A 13 -28.72 -12.06 18.42
CA ILE A 13 -27.30 -12.42 18.38
C ILE A 13 -26.59 -11.23 17.72
N SER A 14 -26.06 -10.34 18.53
CA SER A 14 -25.12 -9.32 18.06
C SER A 14 -23.87 -10.05 17.57
N ASN A 15 -23.69 -10.10 16.25
CA ASN A 15 -22.44 -10.55 15.66
C ASN A 15 -21.35 -9.53 16.05
N TYR A 16 -20.65 -9.78 17.14
CA TYR A 16 -19.41 -9.07 17.42
C TYR A 16 -18.38 -9.55 16.37
N SER A 17 -18.18 -8.76 15.33
CA SER A 17 -17.01 -8.92 14.49
C SER A 17 -15.80 -8.59 15.34
N LEU A 18 -15.03 -9.61 15.71
CA LEU A 18 -13.71 -9.39 16.32
C LEU A 18 -12.83 -8.79 15.24
N ALA A 19 -12.21 -7.66 15.55
CA ALA A 19 -11.24 -7.05 14.66
C ALA A 19 -10.07 -8.02 14.46
N GLU A 20 -9.77 -8.36 13.22
CA GLU A 20 -8.59 -9.14 12.87
C GLU A 20 -7.40 -8.22 12.69
N SER A 21 -6.24 -8.63 13.19
CA SER A 21 -4.99 -7.88 13.05
C SER A 21 -3.89 -8.76 12.49
N GLY A 22 -2.97 -8.16 11.77
CA GLY A 22 -1.83 -8.87 11.21
C GLY A 22 -0.63 -7.96 10.99
N LYS A 23 0.50 -8.61 10.72
CA LYS A 23 1.74 -7.95 10.28
C LYS A 23 2.06 -8.43 8.89
N PHE A 24 2.88 -7.67 8.19
CA PHE A 24 3.42 -8.07 6.90
C PHE A 24 4.85 -7.59 6.72
N ASN A 25 5.60 -8.33 5.91
CA ASN A 25 6.97 -8.04 5.51
C ASN A 25 7.17 -8.53 4.07
N ALA A 26 6.66 -7.74 3.15
CA ALA A 26 6.59 -8.10 1.73
C ALA A 26 7.78 -7.50 0.95
N ALA A 27 8.25 -8.25 -0.01
CA ALA A 27 9.26 -7.80 -0.95
C ALA A 27 8.85 -8.11 -2.39
N GLY A 28 9.29 -7.30 -3.34
CA GLY A 28 8.98 -7.56 -4.73
C GLY A 28 9.60 -6.58 -5.70
N ALA A 29 9.42 -6.87 -6.97
CA ALA A 29 9.91 -6.04 -8.06
C ALA A 29 8.79 -5.20 -8.66
N GLY A 30 9.13 -3.99 -9.08
CA GLY A 30 8.19 -3.09 -9.73
C GLY A 30 8.84 -2.32 -10.87
N SER A 31 7.97 -1.77 -11.70
CA SER A 31 8.33 -0.85 -12.77
C SER A 31 7.37 0.34 -12.81
N ARG A 32 7.88 1.47 -13.28
CA ARG A 32 7.08 2.69 -13.40
C ARG A 32 7.49 3.48 -14.64
N SER A 33 6.52 4.10 -15.26
CA SER A 33 6.70 5.18 -16.22
C SER A 33 6.90 6.49 -15.47
N LEU A 34 7.76 7.35 -16.00
CA LEU A 34 8.07 8.64 -15.42
C LEU A 34 7.68 9.73 -16.40
N ASN A 35 7.05 10.79 -15.89
CA ASN A 35 6.90 12.04 -16.59
C ASN A 35 7.67 13.11 -15.82
N ALA A 36 8.69 13.67 -16.41
CA ALA A 36 9.64 14.58 -15.75
C ALA A 36 9.71 15.91 -16.48
N MET A 37 9.70 16.99 -15.72
CA MET A 37 9.96 18.35 -16.17
C MET A 37 11.29 18.81 -15.59
N ASP A 38 12.27 19.12 -16.45
CA ASP A 38 13.54 19.70 -16.06
C ASP A 38 13.36 21.16 -15.65
N ALA A 39 13.84 21.52 -14.46
CA ALA A 39 13.86 22.88 -13.93
C ALA A 39 15.27 23.50 -13.90
N GLY A 40 16.24 22.85 -14.54
CA GLY A 40 17.64 23.28 -14.61
C GLY A 40 18.45 22.97 -13.35
N ASN A 41 19.77 23.01 -13.48
CA ASN A 41 20.73 22.75 -12.39
C ASN A 41 20.52 21.40 -11.68
N GLY A 42 20.04 20.38 -12.39
CA GLY A 42 19.76 19.05 -11.82
C GLY A 42 18.49 19.01 -10.94
N ASN A 43 17.64 20.02 -11.01
CA ASN A 43 16.33 20.02 -10.38
C ASN A 43 15.28 19.52 -11.36
N MET A 44 14.33 18.73 -10.88
CA MET A 44 13.27 18.12 -11.70
C MET A 44 12.00 17.98 -10.89
N SER A 45 10.86 18.18 -11.54
CA SER A 45 9.57 17.71 -11.03
C SER A 45 9.21 16.41 -11.76
N ILE A 46 8.86 15.37 -11.00
CA ILE A 46 8.60 14.04 -11.53
C ILE A 46 7.25 13.55 -11.05
N THR A 47 6.42 13.09 -11.96
CA THR A 47 5.27 12.26 -11.66
C THR A 47 5.49 10.85 -12.19
N TYR A 48 4.85 9.87 -11.59
CA TYR A 48 4.98 8.48 -12.01
C TYR A 48 3.70 7.69 -11.84
N ASP A 49 3.60 6.65 -12.66
CA ASP A 49 2.60 5.60 -12.64
C ASP A 49 3.34 4.26 -12.66
N GLY A 50 3.11 3.41 -11.68
CA GLY A 50 3.90 2.19 -11.52
C GLY A 50 3.15 1.03 -10.89
N ASN A 51 3.63 -0.16 -11.22
CA ASN A 51 3.11 -1.41 -10.71
C ASN A 51 4.23 -2.24 -10.08
N ALA A 52 3.88 -3.04 -9.06
CA ALA A 52 4.77 -4.02 -8.46
C ALA A 52 4.00 -5.28 -8.07
N GLY A 53 4.67 -6.43 -8.14
CA GLY A 53 4.21 -7.66 -7.50
C GLY A 53 4.95 -7.83 -6.18
N LEU A 54 4.26 -8.33 -5.16
CA LEU A 54 4.78 -8.52 -3.81
C LEU A 54 4.60 -9.97 -3.35
N MET A 55 5.60 -10.46 -2.62
CA MET A 55 5.56 -11.73 -1.90
C MET A 55 5.83 -11.43 -0.43
N ASP A 56 4.97 -11.90 0.46
CA ASP A 56 5.16 -11.69 1.90
C ASP A 56 5.91 -12.87 2.52
N LYS A 57 6.66 -12.57 3.56
CA LYS A 57 7.37 -13.56 4.38
C LYS A 57 6.54 -13.97 5.62
N GLU A 58 5.54 -13.16 5.98
CA GLU A 58 4.67 -13.43 7.13
C GLU A 58 3.56 -14.40 6.71
N PRO A 59 3.45 -15.58 7.34
CA PRO A 59 2.39 -16.53 7.02
C PRO A 59 1.00 -15.94 7.27
N GLY A 60 0.11 -16.09 6.29
CA GLY A 60 -1.28 -15.65 6.41
C GLY A 60 -1.50 -14.15 6.25
N SER A 61 -0.49 -13.39 5.87
CA SER A 61 -0.66 -11.97 5.54
C SER A 61 -1.61 -11.78 4.35
N ILE A 62 -2.49 -10.79 4.45
CA ILE A 62 -3.40 -10.41 3.35
C ILE A 62 -2.64 -9.83 2.15
N PHE A 63 -1.40 -9.36 2.35
CA PHE A 63 -0.56 -8.79 1.30
C PHE A 63 0.30 -9.83 0.56
N ASP A 64 0.27 -11.11 0.96
CA ASP A 64 1.02 -12.16 0.26
C ASP A 64 0.47 -12.36 -1.16
N LYS A 65 1.38 -12.46 -2.14
CA LYS A 65 1.07 -12.63 -3.58
C LYS A 65 0.16 -11.54 -4.15
N SER A 66 0.20 -10.34 -3.55
CA SER A 66 -0.56 -9.19 -4.03
C SER A 66 0.18 -8.47 -5.16
N THR A 67 -0.57 -7.69 -5.92
CA THR A 67 -0.01 -6.65 -6.79
C THR A 67 -0.42 -5.28 -6.29
N MET A 68 0.41 -4.28 -6.57
CA MET A 68 0.05 -2.89 -6.26
C MET A 68 0.22 -2.01 -7.49
N HIS A 69 -0.67 -1.03 -7.61
CA HIS A 69 -0.60 0.05 -8.58
C HIS A 69 -0.49 1.37 -7.81
N CYS A 70 0.51 2.17 -8.12
CA CYS A 70 0.81 3.43 -7.43
C CYS A 70 0.90 4.59 -8.40
N ILE A 71 0.30 5.71 -8.02
CA ILE A 71 0.47 7.01 -8.69
C ILE A 71 1.01 7.99 -7.67
N GLY A 72 2.03 8.75 -8.05
CA GLY A 72 2.66 9.72 -7.16
C GLY A 72 3.59 10.69 -7.87
N GLY A 73 4.29 11.48 -7.06
CA GLY A 73 5.25 12.44 -7.57
C GLY A 73 6.24 12.88 -6.51
N LEU A 74 7.28 13.56 -6.97
CA LEU A 74 8.34 14.12 -6.14
C LEU A 74 9.05 15.27 -6.86
N THR A 75 9.78 16.07 -6.09
CA THR A 75 10.66 17.10 -6.63
C THR A 75 12.12 16.75 -6.31
N LEU A 76 12.95 16.61 -7.32
CA LEU A 76 14.41 16.50 -7.13
C LEU A 76 15.00 17.88 -6.99
N VAL A 77 15.72 18.11 -5.91
CA VAL A 77 16.53 19.31 -5.68
C VAL A 77 17.96 18.84 -5.42
N SER A 78 18.88 19.25 -6.29
CA SER A 78 20.28 18.78 -6.25
C SER A 78 20.41 17.25 -6.17
N GLY A 79 19.55 16.56 -6.91
CA GLY A 79 19.53 15.08 -6.98
C GLY A 79 18.92 14.36 -5.79
N LYS A 80 18.32 15.06 -4.81
CA LYS A 80 17.63 14.49 -3.65
C LYS A 80 16.16 14.89 -3.63
N PHE A 81 15.36 14.12 -2.93
CA PHE A 81 13.94 14.41 -2.68
C PHE A 81 13.55 14.04 -1.24
N ASP A 82 12.63 14.78 -0.66
CA ASP A 82 12.06 14.54 0.67
C ASP A 82 10.54 14.79 0.71
N ASP A 83 9.96 15.06 -0.46
CA ASP A 83 8.56 15.42 -0.69
C ASP A 83 7.79 14.37 -1.49
N GLU A 84 8.36 13.17 -1.72
CA GLU A 84 7.65 12.11 -2.44
C GLU A 84 6.33 11.79 -1.76
N THR A 85 5.25 11.79 -2.53
CA THR A 85 3.91 11.45 -2.04
C THR A 85 3.10 10.77 -3.13
N GLY A 86 2.12 9.98 -2.72
CA GLY A 86 1.21 9.34 -3.64
C GLY A 86 0.28 8.35 -2.94
N MET A 87 -0.46 7.63 -3.77
CA MET A 87 -1.39 6.59 -3.33
C MET A 87 -1.12 5.30 -4.08
N CYS A 88 -1.34 4.18 -3.40
CA CYS A 88 -1.35 2.86 -4.03
C CYS A 88 -2.64 2.12 -3.73
N THR A 89 -3.05 1.32 -4.69
CA THR A 89 -4.06 0.28 -4.55
C THR A 89 -3.39 -1.07 -4.56
N PHE A 90 -3.56 -1.84 -3.50
CA PHE A 90 -3.21 -3.26 -3.48
C PHE A 90 -4.41 -4.07 -4.01
N TYR A 91 -4.12 -5.04 -4.85
CA TYR A 91 -5.07 -6.04 -5.35
C TYR A 91 -4.71 -7.36 -4.67
N LEU A 92 -5.57 -7.80 -3.76
CA LEU A 92 -5.34 -8.96 -2.92
C LEU A 92 -5.77 -10.25 -3.61
N MET A 93 -5.29 -11.39 -3.12
CA MET A 93 -5.60 -12.71 -3.70
C MET A 93 -7.07 -13.11 -3.58
N ASP A 94 -7.80 -12.56 -2.62
CA ASP A 94 -9.24 -12.80 -2.44
C ASP A 94 -10.13 -11.90 -3.31
N GLY A 95 -9.53 -11.04 -4.15
CA GLY A 95 -10.23 -10.12 -5.06
C GLY A 95 -10.55 -8.76 -4.47
N GLU A 96 -10.32 -8.58 -3.18
CA GLU A 96 -10.53 -7.30 -2.50
C GLU A 96 -9.34 -6.36 -2.72
N LYS A 97 -9.50 -5.10 -2.30
CA LYS A 97 -8.49 -4.05 -2.45
C LYS A 97 -8.19 -3.39 -1.10
N VAL A 98 -6.94 -2.93 -0.96
CA VAL A 98 -6.52 -2.07 0.15
C VAL A 98 -5.84 -0.83 -0.42
N TYR A 99 -6.15 0.32 0.16
CA TYR A 99 -5.64 1.62 -0.26
C TYR A 99 -4.64 2.16 0.75
N ILE A 100 -3.53 2.68 0.27
CA ILE A 100 -2.55 3.36 1.11
C ILE A 100 -2.22 4.75 0.59
N ASN A 101 -1.88 5.64 1.52
CA ASN A 101 -1.22 6.90 1.23
C ASN A 101 0.22 6.81 1.75
N TYR A 102 1.20 7.27 0.99
CA TYR A 102 2.61 7.19 1.36
C TYR A 102 3.33 8.52 1.20
N LYS A 103 4.43 8.63 1.96
CA LYS A 103 5.42 9.71 1.85
C LYS A 103 6.82 9.10 1.82
N GLY A 104 7.73 9.75 1.10
CA GLY A 104 9.08 9.23 0.95
C GLY A 104 10.14 10.29 0.76
N LYS A 105 11.38 9.86 0.93
CA LYS A 105 12.59 10.64 0.70
C LYS A 105 13.69 9.75 0.11
N GLY A 106 14.64 10.34 -0.59
CA GLY A 106 15.73 9.56 -1.17
C GLY A 106 16.64 10.35 -2.11
N THR A 107 17.29 9.60 -2.98
CA THR A 107 18.22 10.15 -3.98
C THR A 107 17.78 9.68 -5.37
N GLY A 108 17.76 10.59 -6.30
CA GLY A 108 17.44 10.32 -7.70
C GLY A 108 18.35 9.25 -8.27
N GLY A 109 17.77 8.32 -9.03
CA GLY A 109 18.48 7.19 -9.61
C GLY A 109 18.87 6.06 -8.64
N GLN A 110 18.89 6.28 -7.34
CA GLN A 110 19.27 5.25 -6.35
C GLN A 110 18.06 4.58 -5.69
N GLY A 111 17.08 5.35 -5.27
CA GLY A 111 15.91 4.88 -4.56
C GLY A 111 15.59 5.74 -3.35
N GLY A 112 14.85 5.17 -2.39
CA GLY A 112 14.44 5.91 -1.21
C GLY A 112 13.79 5.04 -0.15
N THR A 113 13.42 5.69 0.94
CA THR A 113 12.66 5.12 2.06
C THR A 113 11.44 5.96 2.33
N GLY A 114 10.42 5.37 2.92
CA GLY A 114 9.20 6.09 3.23
C GLY A 114 8.37 5.42 4.31
N THR A 115 7.28 6.09 4.62
CA THR A 115 6.20 5.59 5.48
C THR A 115 4.90 5.57 4.70
N PHE A 116 3.98 4.75 5.13
CA PHE A 116 2.62 4.74 4.59
C PHE A 116 1.59 4.56 5.71
N VAL A 117 0.37 4.96 5.41
CA VAL A 117 -0.82 4.66 6.20
C VAL A 117 -1.83 3.94 5.32
N ILE A 118 -2.50 2.96 5.88
CA ILE A 118 -3.65 2.29 5.25
C ILE A 118 -4.86 3.18 5.50
N ILE A 119 -5.57 3.52 4.43
CA ILE A 119 -6.67 4.50 4.45
C ILE A 119 -8.04 3.87 4.15
N GLY A 120 -8.09 2.54 4.02
CA GLY A 120 -9.31 1.77 3.77
C GLY A 120 -9.12 0.68 2.72
N GLY A 121 -10.19 0.03 2.36
CA GLY A 121 -10.22 -1.04 1.37
C GLY A 121 -11.62 -1.30 0.84
N THR A 122 -11.84 -2.50 0.32
CA THR A 122 -13.15 -2.96 -0.16
C THR A 122 -13.61 -4.21 0.60
N GLY A 123 -14.92 -4.49 0.55
CA GLY A 123 -15.52 -5.66 1.18
C GLY A 123 -15.19 -5.77 2.67
N LYS A 124 -14.65 -6.89 3.09
CA LYS A 124 -14.28 -7.10 4.51
C LYS A 124 -13.18 -6.16 5.01
N TYR A 125 -12.45 -5.48 4.11
CA TYR A 125 -11.40 -4.52 4.42
C TYR A 125 -11.85 -3.05 4.33
N GLU A 126 -13.14 -2.76 4.25
CA GLU A 126 -13.66 -1.39 4.13
C GLU A 126 -13.12 -0.47 5.25
N ASN A 127 -13.03 -0.99 6.46
CA ASN A 127 -12.57 -0.27 7.65
C ASN A 127 -11.12 -0.60 8.04
N ILE A 128 -10.36 -1.23 7.16
CA ILE A 128 -8.96 -1.57 7.45
C ILE A 128 -8.15 -0.31 7.73
N SER A 129 -7.31 -0.40 8.74
CA SER A 129 -6.37 0.66 9.12
C SER A 129 -5.01 0.04 9.43
N GLY A 130 -3.98 0.87 9.43
CA GLY A 130 -2.62 0.43 9.72
C GLY A 130 -1.58 1.38 9.19
N SER A 131 -0.32 1.01 9.39
CA SER A 131 0.81 1.81 8.92
C SER A 131 2.07 0.97 8.78
N GLY A 132 3.06 1.54 8.14
CA GLY A 132 4.34 0.86 8.00
C GLY A 132 5.41 1.67 7.31
N PHE A 133 6.46 0.95 6.95
CA PHE A 133 7.66 1.48 6.30
C PHE A 133 7.84 0.83 4.93
N SER A 134 8.43 1.59 4.02
CA SER A 134 8.84 1.10 2.71
C SER A 134 10.28 1.50 2.40
N SER A 135 10.96 0.66 1.64
CA SER A 135 12.23 0.99 1.02
C SER A 135 12.21 0.56 -0.44
N ARG A 136 12.91 1.30 -1.25
CA ARG A 136 13.00 1.09 -2.67
C ARG A 136 14.44 1.29 -3.12
N GLN A 137 14.98 0.31 -3.83
CA GLN A 137 16.26 0.37 -4.49
C GLN A 137 16.04 0.30 -6.01
N ASN A 138 16.50 1.30 -6.74
CA ASN A 138 16.43 1.27 -8.19
C ASN A 138 17.40 0.22 -8.74
N ILE A 139 16.95 -0.50 -9.76
CA ILE A 139 17.74 -1.53 -10.46
C ILE A 139 17.77 -1.19 -11.95
N ARG A 140 18.75 -1.73 -12.64
CA ARG A 140 18.88 -1.57 -14.09
C ARG A 140 17.74 -2.33 -14.78
N GLY A 141 17.13 -1.70 -15.77
CA GLY A 141 16.07 -2.29 -16.57
C GLY A 141 16.02 -1.67 -17.97
N LYS A 142 14.87 -1.82 -18.63
CA LYS A 142 14.64 -1.29 -19.98
C LYS A 142 14.72 0.24 -19.96
N ALA A 143 15.33 0.82 -20.99
CA ALA A 143 15.36 2.27 -21.17
C ALA A 143 13.94 2.86 -21.26
N GLY A 144 13.73 4.05 -20.68
CA GLY A 144 12.44 4.74 -20.64
C GLY A 144 11.52 4.32 -19.49
N MET A 145 11.94 3.36 -18.67
CA MET A 145 11.22 2.93 -17.46
C MET A 145 12.15 2.90 -16.25
N ALA A 146 11.65 3.22 -15.09
CA ALA A 146 12.34 3.00 -13.83
C ALA A 146 11.92 1.65 -13.24
N HIS A 147 12.90 0.84 -12.84
CA HIS A 147 12.69 -0.45 -12.20
C HIS A 147 13.23 -0.42 -10.77
N SER A 148 12.61 -1.15 -9.89
CA SER A 148 13.05 -1.20 -8.48
C SER A 148 12.74 -2.54 -7.82
N MET A 149 13.58 -2.88 -6.83
CA MET A 149 13.22 -3.79 -5.75
C MET A 149 12.58 -2.97 -4.64
N ASN A 150 11.46 -3.45 -4.13
CA ASN A 150 10.70 -2.81 -3.07
C ASN A 150 10.62 -3.75 -1.88
N GLN A 151 10.67 -3.18 -0.67
CA GLN A 151 10.38 -3.85 0.58
C GLN A 151 9.37 -3.02 1.35
N MET A 152 8.39 -3.66 1.94
CA MET A 152 7.35 -3.02 2.74
C MET A 152 7.09 -3.86 3.98
N SER A 153 6.98 -3.21 5.13
CA SER A 153 6.63 -3.87 6.38
C SER A 153 5.70 -3.00 7.20
N GLY A 154 4.80 -3.62 7.92
CA GLY A 154 3.84 -2.89 8.74
C GLY A 154 2.86 -3.79 9.45
N GLU A 155 1.85 -3.15 10.02
CA GLU A 155 0.75 -3.81 10.71
C GLU A 155 -0.60 -3.25 10.27
N TYR A 156 -1.63 -4.06 10.41
CA TYR A 156 -3.00 -3.71 10.02
C TYR A 156 -4.02 -4.34 10.98
N THR A 157 -5.21 -3.71 11.00
CA THR A 157 -6.42 -4.21 11.70
C THR A 157 -7.64 -3.94 10.82
N TYR A 158 -8.57 -4.90 10.73
CA TYR A 158 -9.82 -4.80 9.96
C TYR A 158 -10.97 -5.55 10.60
#